data_c764dbec1c74c6e6a46f1966079a3c8a
#
_entry.id   c764dbec1c74c6e6a46f1966079a3c8a
#
_cell.length_a   1.000
_cell.length_b   1.000
_cell.length_c   1.000
_cell.angle_alpha   90.00
_cell.angle_beta   90.00
_cell.angle_gamma   90.00
#
_symmetry.space_group_name_H-M   'P 1'
#
loop_
_entity.id
_entity.type
_entity.pdbx_description
1 polymer ?
#
loop_
_entity_poly.entity_id
_entity_poly.type
_entity_poly.pdbx_seq_one_letter_code
_entity_poly.pdbx_strand_id
1 'polypeptide(L)'
;DVIFKIGGGLKNQIAIKGFHIGGITGRFFGLDNLEKSLYDIEKETNYLGTSTIFAFSDNQCVVQLLQHIAEILTEQSCGKCIPCLYGSRVWSELVNYLSQANNPQIPHFALYRLKTILSFNKLDKTVTESSLCALGKSLSQPFISAYTAFREEIEEHIFDKYCRSFKCV
;
A
#
# COMPACT_ATOMS: atom_id res chain seq x y z
N ASP A 1 -18.77 12.58 -1.00
CA ASP A 1 -19.01 13.82 -0.25
C ASP A 1 -17.80 14.24 0.57
N VAL A 2 -17.18 13.37 1.36
CA VAL A 2 -16.05 13.74 2.24
C VAL A 2 -14.86 14.30 1.45
N ILE A 3 -14.45 13.63 0.37
CA ILE A 3 -13.30 14.04 -0.43
C ILE A 3 -13.60 15.34 -1.21
N PHE A 4 -14.77 15.44 -1.84
CA PHE A 4 -15.06 16.57 -2.73
C PHE A 4 -15.72 17.76 -2.02
N LYS A 5 -16.79 17.53 -1.21
CA LYS A 5 -17.54 18.61 -0.59
C LYS A 5 -16.85 19.19 0.64
N ILE A 6 -16.26 18.31 1.47
CA ILE A 6 -15.59 18.74 2.71
C ILE A 6 -14.11 19.02 2.43
N GLY A 7 -13.43 18.12 1.74
CA GLY A 7 -11.99 18.20 1.45
C GLY A 7 -11.65 19.10 0.24
N GLY A 8 -12.64 19.50 -0.57
CA GLY A 8 -12.42 20.34 -1.75
C GLY A 8 -11.79 19.63 -2.96
N GLY A 9 -11.66 18.31 -2.92
CA GLY A 9 -11.02 17.53 -3.98
C GLY A 9 -9.50 17.68 -4.04
N LEU A 10 -8.90 17.29 -5.17
CA LEU A 10 -7.48 17.51 -5.40
C LEU A 10 -7.20 18.92 -5.93
N LYS A 11 -6.04 19.47 -5.59
CA LYS A 11 -5.59 20.78 -6.06
C LYS A 11 -5.61 20.84 -7.60
N ASN A 12 -6.05 21.96 -8.17
CA ASN A 12 -6.20 22.20 -9.61
C ASN A 12 -7.21 21.27 -10.31
N GLN A 13 -8.20 20.74 -9.61
CA GLN A 13 -9.24 19.86 -10.17
C GLN A 13 -8.68 18.63 -10.91
N ILE A 14 -7.50 18.15 -10.49
CA ILE A 14 -6.91 16.94 -11.05
C ILE A 14 -7.79 15.73 -10.69
N ALA A 15 -7.96 14.82 -11.64
CA ALA A 15 -8.73 13.61 -11.42
C ALA A 15 -8.13 12.74 -10.28
N ILE A 16 -9.00 12.24 -9.42
CA ILE A 16 -8.62 11.30 -8.36
C ILE A 16 -8.42 9.93 -8.99
N LYS A 17 -7.33 9.27 -8.69
CA LYS A 17 -7.03 7.87 -9.04
C LYS A 17 -7.55 6.90 -7.99
N GLY A 18 -7.45 7.30 -6.74
CA GLY A 18 -7.86 6.51 -5.62
C GLY A 18 -7.67 7.26 -4.30
N PHE A 19 -7.96 6.57 -3.23
CA PHE A 19 -7.82 7.13 -1.89
C PHE A 19 -7.37 6.06 -0.90
N HIS A 20 -6.85 6.52 0.22
CA HIS A 20 -6.39 5.68 1.32
C HIS A 20 -7.09 6.13 2.61
N ILE A 21 -7.58 5.18 3.41
CA ILE A 21 -8.25 5.47 4.68
C ILE A 21 -7.58 4.69 5.80
N GLY A 22 -7.35 5.31 6.95
CA GLY A 22 -6.97 4.63 8.19
C GLY A 22 -5.57 4.91 8.69
N GLY A 23 -4.87 5.91 8.13
CA GLY A 23 -3.50 6.25 8.53
C GLY A 23 -2.47 5.24 8.00
N ILE A 24 -1.30 5.14 8.63
CA ILE A 24 -0.18 4.34 8.12
C ILE A 24 -0.47 2.84 7.97
N THR A 25 -1.42 2.30 8.73
CA THR A 25 -1.88 0.91 8.61
C THR A 25 -3.23 0.80 7.91
N GLY A 26 -3.64 1.84 7.21
CA GLY A 26 -4.92 1.93 6.51
C GLY A 26 -4.97 1.10 5.23
N ARG A 27 -6.02 1.32 4.46
CA ARG A 27 -6.30 0.58 3.23
C ARG A 27 -6.41 1.50 2.03
N PHE A 28 -5.96 1.02 0.89
CA PHE A 28 -6.13 1.64 -0.41
C PHE A 28 -7.44 1.23 -1.06
N PHE A 29 -8.07 2.17 -1.74
CA PHE A 29 -9.32 2.00 -2.45
C PHE A 29 -9.23 2.66 -3.84
N GLY A 30 -9.77 1.97 -4.84
CA GLY A 30 -9.95 2.51 -6.19
C GLY A 30 -11.22 3.37 -6.31
N LEU A 31 -11.45 3.88 -7.51
CA LEU A 31 -12.60 4.75 -7.83
C LEU A 31 -13.95 4.07 -7.66
N ASP A 32 -14.02 2.75 -7.82
CA ASP A 32 -15.21 1.91 -7.60
C ASP A 32 -15.79 2.06 -6.18
N ASN A 33 -14.97 2.44 -5.22
CA ASN A 33 -15.36 2.65 -3.83
C ASN A 33 -15.67 4.13 -3.48
N LEU A 34 -15.56 5.05 -4.44
CA LEU A 34 -15.67 6.49 -4.18
C LEU A 34 -17.07 6.92 -3.72
N GLU A 35 -18.11 6.21 -4.16
CA GLU A 35 -19.49 6.48 -3.81
C GLU A 35 -19.96 5.80 -2.51
N LYS A 36 -19.17 4.85 -1.99
CA LYS A 36 -19.49 4.17 -0.74
C LYS A 36 -19.46 5.12 0.44
N SER A 37 -20.36 4.90 1.40
CA SER A 37 -20.30 5.62 2.67
C SER A 37 -19.15 5.08 3.53
N LEU A 38 -18.65 5.90 4.47
CA LEU A 38 -17.65 5.45 5.43
C LEU A 38 -18.15 4.27 6.28
N TYR A 39 -19.46 4.23 6.54
CA TYR A 39 -20.11 3.12 7.26
C TYR A 39 -20.04 1.81 6.45
N ASP A 40 -20.28 1.85 5.13
CA ASP A 40 -20.20 0.67 4.28
C ASP A 40 -18.75 0.16 4.19
N ILE A 41 -17.80 1.07 4.06
CA ILE A 41 -16.36 0.74 4.05
C ILE A 41 -15.95 0.09 5.38
N GLU A 42 -16.39 0.65 6.52
CA GLU A 42 -16.13 0.07 7.84
C GLU A 42 -16.73 -1.32 7.98
N LYS A 43 -17.97 -1.50 7.55
CA LYS A 43 -18.67 -2.78 7.61
C LYS A 43 -17.99 -3.86 6.75
N GLU A 44 -17.53 -3.49 5.54
CA GLU A 44 -16.84 -4.41 4.64
C GLU A 44 -15.43 -4.79 5.12
N THR A 45 -14.73 -3.83 5.68
CA THR A 45 -13.32 -3.99 6.04
C THR A 45 -13.07 -4.27 7.52
N ASN A 46 -14.08 -4.06 8.37
CA ASN A 46 -13.97 -4.03 9.84
C ASN A 46 -12.85 -3.10 10.36
N TYR A 47 -12.49 -2.07 9.57
CA TYR A 47 -11.35 -1.24 9.91
C TYR A 47 -11.41 0.15 9.23
N LEU A 48 -11.48 1.20 10.02
CA LEU A 48 -11.29 2.60 9.58
C LEU A 48 -9.99 3.21 10.12
N GLY A 49 -9.27 2.48 10.98
CA GLY A 49 -8.03 2.97 11.59
C GLY A 49 -8.19 4.32 12.27
N THR A 50 -7.33 5.27 11.92
CA THR A 50 -7.41 6.67 12.42
C THR A 50 -8.43 7.52 11.67
N SER A 51 -9.20 6.96 10.75
CA SER A 51 -10.14 7.65 9.87
C SER A 51 -9.52 8.78 9.01
N THR A 52 -8.20 8.87 8.95
CA THR A 52 -7.51 9.82 8.06
C THR A 52 -7.72 9.41 6.62
N ILE A 53 -8.16 10.35 5.78
CA ILE A 53 -8.37 10.12 4.34
C ILE A 53 -7.30 10.86 3.56
N PHE A 54 -6.62 10.14 2.67
CA PHE A 54 -5.64 10.67 1.74
C PHE A 54 -6.05 10.31 0.31
N ALA A 55 -6.37 11.30 -0.51
CA ALA A 55 -6.70 11.12 -1.92
C ALA A 55 -5.49 11.42 -2.81
N PHE A 56 -5.31 10.65 -3.88
CA PHE A 56 -4.18 10.79 -4.80
C PHE A 56 -4.61 10.69 -6.27
N SER A 57 -3.79 11.27 -7.14
CA SER A 57 -4.05 11.39 -8.58
C SER A 57 -3.25 10.38 -9.40
N ASP A 58 -3.54 10.32 -10.71
CA ASP A 58 -2.79 9.51 -11.68
C ASP A 58 -1.30 9.87 -11.79
N ASN A 59 -0.94 11.09 -11.40
CA ASN A 59 0.45 11.52 -11.37
C ASN A 59 1.26 10.89 -10.22
N GLN A 60 0.61 10.13 -9.33
CA GLN A 60 1.26 9.46 -8.21
C GLN A 60 1.30 7.95 -8.44
N CYS A 61 2.48 7.37 -8.23
CA CYS A 61 2.66 5.93 -8.29
C CYS A 61 2.24 5.27 -6.98
N VAL A 62 1.40 4.24 -7.06
CA VAL A 62 0.95 3.49 -5.88
C VAL A 62 2.12 2.77 -5.20
N VAL A 63 3.09 2.27 -5.98
CA VAL A 63 4.29 1.61 -5.43
C VAL A 63 5.14 2.60 -4.63
N GLN A 64 5.28 3.85 -5.10
CA GLN A 64 6.00 4.89 -4.36
C GLN A 64 5.27 5.28 -3.05
N LEU A 65 3.94 5.36 -3.08
CA LEU A 65 3.15 5.59 -1.86
C LEU A 65 3.33 4.45 -0.86
N LEU A 66 3.33 3.21 -1.34
CA LEU A 66 3.60 2.03 -0.51
C LEU A 66 5.01 2.06 0.08
N GLN A 67 6.01 2.52 -0.67
CA GLN A 67 7.37 2.66 -0.18
C GLN A 67 7.44 3.61 1.02
N HIS A 68 6.84 4.78 0.92
CA HIS A 68 6.79 5.73 2.04
C HIS A 68 6.05 5.16 3.25
N ILE A 69 4.94 4.46 3.04
CA ILE A 69 4.21 3.79 4.14
C ILE A 69 5.10 2.71 4.79
N ALA A 70 5.82 1.92 4.00
CA ALA A 70 6.70 0.87 4.50
C ALA A 70 7.86 1.42 5.33
N GLU A 71 8.46 2.53 4.90
CA GLU A 71 9.51 3.24 5.63
C GLU A 71 8.98 3.71 7.00
N ILE A 72 7.84 4.40 7.02
CA ILE A 72 7.22 4.86 8.26
C ILE A 72 6.86 3.69 9.19
N LEU A 73 6.27 2.60 8.66
CA LEU A 73 5.93 1.42 9.45
C LEU A 73 7.17 0.76 10.08
N THR A 74 8.28 0.76 9.35
CA THR A 74 9.55 0.23 9.86
C THR A 74 10.10 1.09 11.00
N GLU A 75 10.04 2.42 10.87
CA GLU A 75 10.45 3.37 11.90
C GLU A 75 9.55 3.33 13.14
N GLN A 76 8.25 3.14 12.96
CA GLN A 76 7.29 3.08 14.05
C GLN A 76 7.25 1.72 14.77
N SER A 77 7.94 0.72 14.25
CA SER A 77 8.06 -0.57 14.93
C SER A 77 8.86 -0.44 16.21
N CYS A 78 8.24 -0.75 17.36
CA CYS A 78 8.91 -0.66 18.66
C CYS A 78 9.94 -1.76 18.92
N GLY A 79 10.08 -2.74 18.03
CA GLY A 79 11.06 -3.83 18.10
C GLY A 79 10.77 -4.93 19.13
N LYS A 80 9.68 -4.84 19.91
CA LYS A 80 9.38 -5.79 21.00
C LYS A 80 8.94 -7.17 20.51
N CYS A 81 8.23 -7.24 19.37
CA CYS A 81 7.81 -8.51 18.80
C CYS A 81 8.47 -8.76 17.46
N ILE A 82 9.11 -9.93 17.34
CA ILE A 82 9.86 -10.36 16.16
C ILE A 82 9.02 -10.29 14.87
N PRO A 83 7.76 -10.76 14.81
CA PRO A 83 6.97 -10.73 13.59
C PRO A 83 6.77 -9.32 13.03
N CYS A 84 6.47 -8.34 13.89
CA CYS A 84 6.32 -6.94 13.49
C CYS A 84 7.66 -6.34 13.03
N LEU A 85 8.74 -6.53 13.82
CA LEU A 85 10.07 -5.98 13.52
C LEU A 85 10.63 -6.48 12.18
N TYR A 86 10.58 -7.78 11.95
CA TYR A 86 11.07 -8.35 10.69
C TYR A 86 10.06 -8.20 9.55
N GLY A 87 8.77 -8.31 9.85
CA GLY A 87 7.70 -8.13 8.88
C GLY A 87 7.73 -6.75 8.24
N SER A 88 7.90 -5.68 9.01
CA SER A 88 8.00 -4.32 8.48
C SER A 88 9.20 -4.14 7.56
N ARG A 89 10.35 -4.68 7.92
CA ARG A 89 11.57 -4.64 7.09
C ARG A 89 11.40 -5.42 5.80
N VAL A 90 10.83 -6.62 5.88
CA VAL A 90 10.57 -7.44 4.68
C VAL A 90 9.60 -6.71 3.74
N TRP A 91 8.52 -6.12 4.25
CA TRP A 91 7.62 -5.31 3.43
C TRP A 91 8.34 -4.13 2.79
N SER A 92 9.18 -3.41 3.55
CA SER A 92 9.98 -2.29 3.02
C SER A 92 10.92 -2.75 1.90
N GLU A 93 11.64 -3.85 2.07
CA GLU A 93 12.50 -4.41 1.02
C GLU A 93 11.71 -4.81 -0.22
N LEU A 94 10.59 -5.51 -0.05
CA LEU A 94 9.75 -5.96 -1.16
C LEU A 94 9.23 -4.79 -2.00
N VAL A 95 8.75 -3.74 -1.36
CA VAL A 95 8.26 -2.55 -2.06
C VAL A 95 9.41 -1.76 -2.69
N ASN A 96 10.56 -1.67 -2.03
CA ASN A 96 11.74 -1.05 -2.60
C ASN A 96 12.20 -1.75 -3.88
N TYR A 97 12.13 -3.08 -3.93
CA TYR A 97 12.37 -3.81 -5.18
C TYR A 97 11.37 -3.49 -6.28
N LEU A 98 10.09 -3.27 -5.93
CA LEU A 98 9.08 -2.88 -6.90
C LEU A 98 9.30 -1.46 -7.42
N SER A 99 9.76 -0.53 -6.58
CA SER A 99 10.02 0.86 -6.97
C SER A 99 11.25 1.02 -7.88
N GLN A 100 12.18 0.05 -7.86
CA GLN A 100 13.35 0.03 -8.74
C GLN A 100 13.05 -0.66 -10.09
N ALA A 101 11.88 -0.40 -10.66
CA ALA A 101 11.42 -1.06 -11.89
C ALA A 101 12.40 -0.93 -13.05
N ASN A 102 13.06 0.21 -13.18
CA ASN A 102 13.95 0.56 -14.28
C ASN A 102 15.44 0.27 -14.04
N ASN A 103 15.81 -0.34 -12.91
CA ASN A 103 17.22 -0.59 -12.61
C ASN A 103 17.77 -1.77 -13.44
N PRO A 104 18.69 -1.51 -14.42
CA PRO A 104 19.23 -2.56 -15.29
C PRO A 104 20.21 -3.50 -14.56
N GLN A 105 20.66 -3.15 -13.36
CA GLN A 105 21.68 -3.90 -12.61
C GLN A 105 21.11 -5.11 -11.84
N ILE A 106 19.79 -5.31 -11.81
CA ILE A 106 19.18 -6.43 -11.11
C ILE A 106 18.74 -7.49 -12.13
N PRO A 107 19.60 -8.47 -12.46
CA PRO A 107 19.24 -9.60 -13.31
C PRO A 107 18.22 -10.51 -12.58
N HIS A 108 17.33 -11.16 -13.35
CA HIS A 108 16.27 -12.06 -12.84
C HIS A 108 15.18 -11.42 -11.97
N PHE A 109 14.94 -10.15 -12.16
CA PHE A 109 14.00 -9.36 -11.40
C PHE A 109 12.56 -9.92 -11.44
N ALA A 110 12.11 -10.48 -12.56
CA ALA A 110 10.75 -11.01 -12.70
C ALA A 110 10.46 -12.20 -11.77
N LEU A 111 11.40 -13.15 -11.66
CA LEU A 111 11.26 -14.31 -10.75
C LEU A 111 11.26 -13.90 -9.28
N TYR A 112 12.11 -12.93 -8.92
CA TYR A 112 12.17 -12.42 -7.56
C TYR A 112 10.88 -11.67 -7.19
N ARG A 113 10.33 -10.87 -8.10
CA ARG A 113 9.08 -10.14 -7.94
C ARG A 113 7.87 -11.06 -7.86
N LEU A 114 7.81 -12.10 -8.69
CA LEU A 114 6.76 -13.12 -8.59
C LEU A 114 6.81 -13.82 -7.23
N LYS A 115 8.00 -14.17 -6.75
CA LYS A 115 8.21 -14.75 -5.42
C LYS A 115 7.75 -13.80 -4.32
N THR A 116 7.92 -12.50 -4.51
CA THR A 116 7.46 -11.44 -3.62
C THR A 116 5.94 -11.47 -3.46
N ILE A 117 5.20 -11.47 -4.55
CA ILE A 117 3.72 -11.54 -4.52
C ILE A 117 3.23 -12.83 -3.86
N LEU A 118 3.83 -13.96 -4.21
CA LEU A 118 3.49 -15.26 -3.61
C LEU A 118 3.79 -15.31 -2.10
N SER A 119 4.71 -14.47 -1.63
CA SER A 119 5.07 -14.36 -0.23
C SER A 119 4.14 -13.45 0.57
N PHE A 120 3.40 -12.54 -0.08
CA PHE A 120 2.53 -11.56 0.60
C PHE A 120 1.53 -12.21 1.54
N ASN A 121 0.78 -13.21 1.08
CA ASN A 121 -0.22 -13.88 1.91
C ASN A 121 0.39 -14.66 3.09
N LYS A 122 1.56 -15.25 2.89
CA LYS A 122 2.25 -15.97 3.96
C LYS A 122 2.81 -15.01 5.01
N LEU A 123 3.40 -13.90 4.54
CA LEU A 123 3.95 -12.88 5.42
C LEU A 123 2.84 -12.19 6.21
N ASP A 124 1.73 -11.82 5.55
CA ASP A 124 0.57 -11.23 6.19
C ASP A 124 0.06 -12.11 7.33
N LYS A 125 -0.25 -13.36 7.04
CA LYS A 125 -0.76 -14.30 8.05
C LYS A 125 0.18 -14.42 9.24
N THR A 126 1.49 -14.59 8.97
CA THR A 126 2.48 -14.73 10.04
C THR A 126 2.57 -13.48 10.89
N VAL A 127 2.63 -12.29 10.29
CA VAL A 127 2.76 -11.03 11.02
C VAL A 127 1.49 -10.72 11.80
N THR A 128 0.32 -10.87 11.17
CA THR A 128 -0.97 -10.55 11.78
C THR A 128 -1.27 -11.45 12.97
N GLU A 129 -1.09 -12.77 12.84
CA GLU A 129 -1.41 -13.74 13.89
C GLU A 129 -0.41 -13.72 15.06
N SER A 130 0.87 -13.41 14.79
CA SER A 130 1.93 -13.50 15.79
C SER A 130 2.33 -12.16 16.40
N SER A 131 1.80 -11.02 15.92
CA SER A 131 2.07 -9.71 16.49
C SER A 131 1.20 -9.43 17.72
N LEU A 132 1.75 -8.71 18.69
CA LEU A 132 1.10 -8.47 19.97
C LEU A 132 0.15 -7.25 19.97
N CYS A 133 0.45 -6.23 19.16
CA CYS A 133 -0.31 -4.97 19.16
C CYS A 133 -1.00 -4.69 17.83
N ALA A 134 -1.87 -3.68 17.82
CA ALA A 134 -2.63 -3.29 16.65
C ALA A 134 -1.75 -2.91 15.45
N LEU A 135 -0.61 -2.22 15.66
CA LEU A 135 0.30 -1.86 14.57
C LEU A 135 0.77 -3.11 13.81
N GLY A 136 1.30 -4.11 14.53
CA GLY A 136 1.77 -5.34 13.89
C GLY A 136 0.65 -6.15 13.26
N LYS A 137 -0.52 -6.22 13.90
CA LYS A 137 -1.70 -6.94 13.35
C LYS A 137 -2.27 -6.31 12.09
N SER A 138 -2.07 -5.01 11.88
CA SER A 138 -2.56 -4.28 10.71
C SER A 138 -1.46 -3.91 9.71
N LEU A 139 -0.22 -4.34 9.96
CA LEU A 139 0.96 -3.91 9.20
C LEU A 139 0.88 -4.23 7.71
N SER A 140 0.28 -5.35 7.34
CA SER A 140 0.17 -5.80 5.95
C SER A 140 -1.01 -5.17 5.19
N GLN A 141 -1.94 -4.52 5.88
CA GLN A 141 -3.19 -4.02 5.27
C GLN A 141 -2.97 -3.04 4.10
N PRO A 142 -2.04 -2.05 4.18
CA PRO A 142 -1.78 -1.15 3.07
C PRO A 142 -1.35 -1.90 1.81
N PHE A 143 -0.48 -2.89 1.96
CA PHE A 143 0.11 -3.63 0.84
C PHE A 143 -0.91 -4.52 0.14
N ILE A 144 -1.70 -5.28 0.91
CA ILE A 144 -2.72 -6.17 0.38
C ILE A 144 -3.84 -5.39 -0.29
N SER A 145 -4.31 -4.32 0.34
CA SER A 145 -5.37 -3.49 -0.22
C SER A 145 -4.92 -2.74 -1.48
N ALA A 146 -3.68 -2.25 -1.52
CA ALA A 146 -3.12 -1.64 -2.71
C ALA A 146 -3.01 -2.65 -3.86
N TYR A 147 -2.53 -3.87 -3.59
CA TYR A 147 -2.48 -4.92 -4.61
C TYR A 147 -3.86 -5.30 -5.12
N THR A 148 -4.87 -5.32 -4.26
CA THR A 148 -6.25 -5.61 -4.66
C THR A 148 -6.84 -4.49 -5.51
N ALA A 149 -6.66 -3.22 -5.11
CA ALA A 149 -7.27 -2.07 -5.76
C ALA A 149 -6.52 -1.60 -7.03
N PHE A 150 -5.19 -1.80 -7.09
CA PHE A 150 -4.31 -1.29 -8.15
C PHE A 150 -3.45 -2.41 -8.75
N ARG A 151 -4.05 -3.58 -8.92
CA ARG A 151 -3.36 -4.78 -9.36
C ARG A 151 -2.59 -4.58 -10.67
N GLU A 152 -3.24 -4.00 -11.67
CA GLU A 152 -2.62 -3.77 -12.97
C GLU A 152 -1.36 -2.92 -12.87
N GLU A 153 -1.40 -1.81 -12.15
CA GLU A 153 -0.26 -0.93 -11.99
C GLU A 153 0.90 -1.62 -11.25
N ILE A 154 0.59 -2.41 -10.22
CA ILE A 154 1.61 -3.14 -9.48
C ILE A 154 2.19 -4.26 -10.36
N GLU A 155 1.37 -4.97 -11.13
CA GLU A 155 1.81 -6.02 -12.06
C GLU A 155 2.67 -5.45 -13.19
N GLU A 156 2.39 -4.26 -13.72
CA GLU A 156 3.27 -3.57 -14.67
C GLU A 156 4.68 -3.31 -14.10
N HIS A 157 4.77 -2.88 -12.85
CA HIS A 157 6.07 -2.74 -12.18
C HIS A 157 6.79 -4.09 -12.06
N ILE A 158 6.05 -5.18 -11.94
CA ILE A 158 6.60 -6.53 -11.77
C ILE A 158 7.07 -7.13 -13.10
N PHE A 159 6.21 -7.12 -14.10
CA PHE A 159 6.44 -7.85 -15.35
C PHE A 159 7.06 -6.97 -16.43
N ASP A 160 6.54 -5.74 -16.59
CA ASP A 160 6.90 -4.86 -17.68
C ASP A 160 8.04 -3.89 -17.30
N LYS A 161 8.40 -3.83 -16.02
CA LYS A 161 9.36 -2.85 -15.50
C LYS A 161 8.96 -1.41 -15.86
N TYR A 162 7.67 -1.15 -15.84
CA TYR A 162 7.11 0.13 -16.27
C TYR A 162 6.38 0.82 -15.12
N CYS A 163 6.63 2.11 -14.96
CA CYS A 163 5.91 2.98 -14.03
C CYS A 163 5.09 3.99 -14.83
N ARG A 164 3.76 3.90 -14.76
CA ARG A 164 2.83 4.81 -15.49
C ARG A 164 3.08 6.29 -15.18
N SER A 165 3.43 6.60 -13.95
CA SER A 165 3.65 7.97 -13.47
C SER A 165 5.11 8.44 -13.60
N PHE A 166 6.03 7.61 -14.10
CA PHE A 166 7.46 7.89 -14.26
C PHE A 166 8.15 8.36 -12.96
N LYS A 167 7.66 7.95 -11.80
CA LYS A 167 8.19 8.33 -10.49
C LYS A 167 9.11 7.28 -9.88
N CYS A 168 9.05 6.05 -10.35
CA CYS A 168 9.94 4.97 -9.95
C CYS A 168 11.19 4.97 -10.82
N VAL A 169 12.37 4.81 -10.20
CA VAL A 169 13.70 4.85 -10.87
C VAL A 169 14.12 3.45 -11.30
#